data_e1231b280ef5db14f45697be83df090c
#
_entry.id   e1231b280ef5db14f45697be83df090c
#
_cell.length_a   1.000
_cell.length_b   1.000
_cell.length_c   1.000
_cell.angle_alpha   90.00
_cell.angle_beta   90.00
_cell.angle_gamma   90.00
#
_symmetry.space_group_name_H-M   'P 1'
#
loop_
_entity.id
_entity.type
_entity.pdbx_description
1 polymer ?
#
loop_
_entity_poly.entity_id
_entity_poly.type
_entity_poly.pdbx_seq_one_letter_code
_entity_poly.pdbx_strand_id
1 'polypeptide(L)'
;MANYLCRTVTELPGYMQANFRVPEGTQVYAGEIYMAKTLDTDLGYGNWSVYLPEVIEDVSKEVPAIVLNGGFETLNDGRRPDGNPDYTTYAFNPGDIATAIRLEQGTKFEISYDAISNGIDVDGLGYLIPEEGVGLLKFVDTLNEVNSKVYLKVEALKHFRIGGKFGGQFINTMVVRVVYKKAEAQPVDPEITAIQAEVVQGLKVGDANVASGATVLTMNTIGGTQPYEYSLVPDGEVAQDNDKFVIGSAELKVGAEALTEAKTYKVYVQSKDSKGKTFKEGFDIPVAAE
;
A
#
# COMPACT_ATOMS: atom_id res chain seq x y z
N MET A 1 -7.70 12.41 35.08
CA MET A 1 -8.46 12.91 33.92
C MET A 1 -7.44 12.95 32.79
N ALA A 2 -7.75 12.35 31.64
CA ALA A 2 -6.85 12.34 30.50
C ALA A 2 -6.74 13.74 29.89
N ASN A 3 -5.55 14.11 29.43
CA ASN A 3 -5.27 15.41 28.85
C ASN A 3 -4.92 15.25 27.37
N TYR A 4 -5.85 15.60 26.52
CA TYR A 4 -5.70 15.49 25.06
C TYR A 4 -5.18 16.81 24.49
N LEU A 5 -3.92 16.83 24.06
CA LEU A 5 -3.31 17.96 23.36
C LEU A 5 -2.89 17.52 21.96
N CYS A 6 -3.34 18.26 20.97
CA CYS A 6 -2.76 18.20 19.62
C CYS A 6 -2.79 19.60 19.01
N ARG A 7 -1.63 20.13 18.70
CA ARG A 7 -1.47 21.44 18.06
C ARG A 7 -0.40 21.40 16.98
N THR A 8 -0.50 22.29 16.02
CA THR A 8 0.53 22.46 15.00
C THR A 8 1.72 23.22 15.56
N VAL A 9 2.92 22.80 15.20
CA VAL A 9 4.19 23.50 15.52
C VAL A 9 4.61 24.41 14.37
N THR A 10 4.10 24.17 13.16
CA THR A 10 4.35 24.96 11.94
C THR A 10 3.07 25.60 11.45
N GLU A 11 3.17 26.76 10.82
CA GLU A 11 2.04 27.35 10.10
C GLU A 11 1.59 26.43 8.97
N LEU A 12 0.28 26.25 8.84
CA LEU A 12 -0.31 25.34 7.86
C LEU A 12 -1.14 26.11 6.84
N PRO A 13 -1.04 25.74 5.56
CA PRO A 13 -1.94 26.26 4.53
C PRO A 13 -3.39 25.87 4.81
N GLY A 14 -4.34 26.79 4.57
CA GLY A 14 -5.75 26.56 4.84
C GLY A 14 -6.38 25.39 4.06
N TYR A 15 -5.79 24.98 2.92
CA TYR A 15 -6.28 23.83 2.14
C TYR A 15 -6.08 22.47 2.84
N MET A 16 -5.26 22.43 3.89
CA MET A 16 -5.05 21.20 4.67
C MET A 16 -6.18 20.93 5.68
N GLN A 17 -7.05 21.89 5.92
CA GLN A 17 -8.14 21.72 6.88
C GLN A 17 -9.14 20.65 6.40
N ALA A 18 -9.59 19.84 7.34
CA ALA A 18 -10.59 18.82 7.15
C ALA A 18 -11.45 18.75 8.41
N ASN A 19 -12.37 19.70 8.57
CA ASN A 19 -13.21 19.78 9.75
C ASN A 19 -14.18 18.59 9.81
N PHE A 20 -14.47 18.11 11.01
CA PHE A 20 -15.41 17.00 11.24
C PHE A 20 -16.63 17.46 12.02
N ARG A 21 -17.84 17.07 11.56
CA ARG A 21 -19.03 17.12 12.42
C ARG A 21 -19.02 15.89 13.32
N VAL A 22 -19.04 16.11 14.62
CA VAL A 22 -19.09 15.03 15.61
C VAL A 22 -20.48 14.36 15.57
N PRO A 23 -20.53 13.03 15.31
CA PRO A 23 -21.78 12.30 15.22
C PRO A 23 -22.53 12.23 16.56
N GLU A 24 -23.85 11.99 16.48
CA GLU A 24 -24.66 11.73 17.65
C GLU A 24 -24.15 10.53 18.47
N GLY A 25 -24.12 10.67 19.79
CA GLY A 25 -23.70 9.61 20.71
C GLY A 25 -22.18 9.43 20.82
N THR A 26 -21.35 10.28 20.17
CA THR A 26 -19.90 10.22 20.23
C THR A 26 -19.29 11.49 20.79
N GLN A 27 -18.05 11.39 21.24
CA GLN A 27 -17.19 12.53 21.57
C GLN A 27 -15.87 12.35 20.82
N VAL A 28 -15.26 13.46 20.38
CA VAL A 28 -14.01 13.47 19.67
C VAL A 28 -13.01 14.33 20.44
N TYR A 29 -11.79 13.84 20.56
CA TYR A 29 -10.71 14.51 21.30
C TYR A 29 -9.56 14.93 20.39
N ALA A 30 -8.80 15.91 20.84
CA ALA A 30 -7.59 16.33 20.15
C ALA A 30 -6.57 15.19 20.10
N GLY A 31 -5.94 14.99 18.94
CA GLY A 31 -5.01 13.89 18.69
C GLY A 31 -5.65 12.65 18.07
N GLU A 32 -6.97 12.55 18.10
CA GLU A 32 -7.67 11.52 17.36
C GLU A 32 -7.56 11.72 15.85
N ILE A 33 -7.62 10.61 15.11
CA ILE A 33 -7.43 10.57 13.67
C ILE A 33 -8.62 9.91 12.97
N TYR A 34 -9.07 10.53 11.88
CA TYR A 34 -10.22 10.07 11.09
C TYR A 34 -10.00 10.30 9.60
N MET A 35 -10.69 9.53 8.79
CA MET A 35 -10.75 9.77 7.35
C MET A 35 -11.76 10.87 7.03
N ALA A 36 -11.37 11.76 6.12
CA ALA A 36 -12.23 12.83 5.59
C ALA A 36 -12.65 12.47 4.15
N LYS A 37 -13.52 11.47 4.01
CA LYS A 37 -13.99 10.96 2.72
C LYS A 37 -15.35 11.55 2.34
N THR A 38 -16.32 11.49 3.25
CA THR A 38 -17.69 11.89 2.98
C THR A 38 -17.94 13.32 3.45
N LEU A 39 -18.29 14.21 2.51
CA LEU A 39 -18.71 15.57 2.84
C LEU A 39 -20.06 15.58 3.55
N ASP A 40 -20.16 16.37 4.60
CA ASP A 40 -21.43 16.65 5.23
C ASP A 40 -22.21 17.68 4.40
N THR A 41 -23.25 17.24 3.72
CA THR A 41 -24.08 18.09 2.84
C THR A 41 -25.11 18.93 3.59
N ASP A 42 -25.36 18.65 4.86
CA ASP A 42 -26.37 19.37 5.66
C ASP A 42 -25.85 20.70 6.17
N LEU A 43 -24.53 20.86 6.22
CA LEU A 43 -23.90 22.11 6.63
C LEU A 43 -23.58 22.96 5.40
N GLY A 44 -24.56 23.69 4.89
CA GLY A 44 -24.41 24.67 3.80
C GLY A 44 -23.60 25.91 4.18
N TYR A 45 -22.52 25.77 4.93
CA TYR A 45 -21.69 26.88 5.37
C TYR A 45 -20.52 27.10 4.43
N GLY A 46 -20.68 28.04 3.53
CA GLY A 46 -19.60 28.79 2.90
C GLY A 46 -18.38 27.97 2.42
N ASN A 47 -17.20 28.54 2.46
CA ASN A 47 -15.96 27.97 1.91
C ASN A 47 -15.28 26.87 2.77
N TRP A 48 -15.93 26.30 3.78
CA TRP A 48 -15.32 25.34 4.71
C TRP A 48 -15.90 23.95 4.45
N SER A 49 -15.04 23.04 4.00
CA SER A 49 -15.46 21.66 3.86
C SER A 49 -15.56 20.99 5.23
N VAL A 50 -16.75 20.47 5.55
CA VAL A 50 -17.01 19.68 6.74
C VAL A 50 -17.24 18.24 6.29
N TYR A 51 -16.68 17.30 7.01
CA TYR A 51 -16.72 15.87 6.71
C TYR A 51 -17.38 15.10 7.86
N LEU A 52 -17.90 13.93 7.55
CA LEU A 52 -18.22 12.95 8.57
C LEU A 52 -16.93 12.21 8.95
N PRO A 53 -16.60 12.06 10.25
CA PRO A 53 -15.41 11.33 10.68
C PRO A 53 -15.62 9.82 10.45
N GLU A 54 -14.75 9.21 9.66
CA GLU A 54 -14.77 7.79 9.39
C GLU A 54 -13.49 7.15 9.94
N VAL A 55 -13.59 5.95 10.49
CA VAL A 55 -12.42 5.19 10.95
C VAL A 55 -11.56 4.76 9.76
N ILE A 56 -10.28 4.56 10.00
CA ILE A 56 -9.34 4.09 8.97
C ILE A 56 -9.56 2.59 8.78
N GLU A 57 -9.85 2.17 7.56
CA GLU A 57 -10.05 0.76 7.21
C GLU A 57 -8.76 0.09 6.72
N ASP A 58 -7.88 0.84 6.03
CA ASP A 58 -6.61 0.34 5.50
C ASP A 58 -5.50 1.38 5.70
N VAL A 59 -4.74 1.22 6.76
CA VAL A 59 -3.61 2.13 7.10
C VAL A 59 -2.51 2.12 6.03
N SER A 60 -2.41 1.09 5.21
CA SER A 60 -1.40 0.99 4.16
C SER A 60 -1.68 1.89 2.95
N LYS A 61 -2.93 2.29 2.77
CA LYS A 61 -3.40 3.06 1.60
C LYS A 61 -3.90 4.44 1.95
N GLU A 62 -4.45 4.61 3.14
CA GLU A 62 -5.19 5.80 3.53
C GLU A 62 -4.32 6.81 4.26
N VAL A 63 -4.69 8.08 4.13
CA VAL A 63 -4.05 9.20 4.83
C VAL A 63 -5.13 9.94 5.63
N PRO A 64 -5.14 9.80 6.95
CA PRO A 64 -6.13 10.45 7.80
C PRO A 64 -5.86 11.93 8.02
N ALA A 65 -6.84 12.60 8.61
CA ALA A 65 -6.70 13.90 9.25
C ALA A 65 -6.61 13.72 10.77
N ILE A 66 -5.83 14.58 11.42
CA ILE A 66 -5.67 14.61 12.88
C ILE A 66 -6.50 15.76 13.45
N VAL A 67 -7.23 15.47 14.52
CA VAL A 67 -8.03 16.47 15.25
C VAL A 67 -7.11 17.34 16.07
N LEU A 68 -7.25 18.66 15.96
CA LEU A 68 -6.52 19.64 16.75
C LEU A 68 -7.37 20.09 17.94
N ASN A 69 -6.71 20.57 18.99
CA ASN A 69 -7.40 21.38 19.97
C ASN A 69 -8.10 22.52 19.24
N GLY A 70 -9.37 22.71 19.51
CA GLY A 70 -10.20 23.70 18.83
C GLY A 70 -9.49 25.05 18.81
N GLY A 71 -9.47 25.68 17.65
CA GLY A 71 -8.94 27.01 17.50
C GLY A 71 -9.64 27.89 18.53
N PHE A 72 -8.83 28.49 19.40
CA PHE A 72 -9.36 29.30 20.48
C PHE A 72 -9.99 30.55 19.90
N GLU A 73 -11.28 30.51 19.67
CA GLU A 73 -12.07 31.71 19.92
C GLU A 73 -12.08 31.90 21.44
N THR A 74 -10.98 32.39 21.98
CA THR A 74 -11.03 32.99 23.30
C THR A 74 -12.03 34.13 23.18
N LEU A 75 -13.11 34.06 23.95
CA LEU A 75 -13.90 35.25 24.23
C LEU A 75 -12.92 36.38 24.55
N ASN A 76 -13.24 37.61 24.22
CA ASN A 76 -12.38 38.81 24.44
C ASN A 76 -11.78 38.94 25.84
N ASP A 77 -12.27 38.13 26.80
CA ASP A 77 -11.80 38.06 28.18
C ASP A 77 -10.81 36.90 28.47
N GLY A 78 -10.41 36.13 27.43
CA GLY A 78 -9.51 34.97 27.56
C GLY A 78 -10.14 33.72 28.14
N ARG A 79 -11.46 33.69 28.32
CA ARG A 79 -12.19 32.51 28.75
C ARG A 79 -12.70 31.73 27.55
N ARG A 80 -12.83 30.43 27.75
CA ARG A 80 -13.58 29.58 26.80
C ARG A 80 -15.07 29.84 26.90
N PRO A 81 -15.84 29.57 25.85
CA PRO A 81 -17.30 29.65 25.88
C PRO A 81 -17.94 28.80 26.97
N ASP A 82 -17.34 27.69 27.37
CA ASP A 82 -17.80 26.76 28.41
C ASP A 82 -17.31 27.12 29.84
N GLY A 83 -16.51 28.17 29.98
CA GLY A 83 -15.94 28.56 31.27
C GLY A 83 -14.81 27.65 31.79
N ASN A 84 -14.42 26.61 31.05
CA ASN A 84 -13.34 25.70 31.44
C ASN A 84 -11.98 26.27 31.03
N PRO A 85 -11.06 26.54 31.97
CA PRO A 85 -9.72 27.07 31.68
C PRO A 85 -8.78 26.00 31.06
N ASP A 86 -9.13 24.73 31.15
CA ASP A 86 -8.30 23.62 30.71
C ASP A 86 -8.76 23.06 29.36
N TYR A 87 -8.16 23.56 28.31
CA TYR A 87 -8.47 23.17 26.94
C TYR A 87 -8.01 21.75 26.55
N THR A 88 -7.20 21.12 27.38
CA THR A 88 -6.74 19.75 27.09
C THR A 88 -7.74 18.71 27.53
N THR A 89 -8.72 19.06 28.36
CA THR A 89 -9.81 18.18 28.78
C THR A 89 -11.07 18.35 27.92
N TYR A 90 -11.01 19.25 26.94
CA TYR A 90 -12.15 19.55 26.08
C TYR A 90 -12.41 18.39 25.09
N ALA A 91 -13.64 17.90 25.10
CA ALA A 91 -14.17 17.01 24.08
C ALA A 91 -15.09 17.81 23.15
N PHE A 92 -14.98 17.56 21.86
CA PHE A 92 -16.00 17.98 20.91
C PHE A 92 -17.22 17.08 21.08
N ASN A 93 -18.37 17.67 21.40
CA ASN A 93 -19.62 16.96 21.66
C ASN A 93 -20.41 16.74 20.37
N PRO A 94 -21.45 15.87 20.39
CA PRO A 94 -22.35 15.68 19.27
C PRO A 94 -22.86 16.99 18.68
N GLY A 95 -22.72 17.14 17.37
CA GLY A 95 -23.08 18.36 16.65
C GLY A 95 -22.01 19.44 16.55
N ASP A 96 -20.95 19.37 17.39
CA ASP A 96 -19.81 20.29 17.29
C ASP A 96 -19.02 20.04 15.99
N ILE A 97 -18.30 21.09 15.58
CA ILE A 97 -17.35 20.96 14.46
C ILE A 97 -15.93 20.91 15.02
N ALA A 98 -15.33 19.74 14.97
CA ALA A 98 -13.93 19.53 15.34
C ALA A 98 -13.01 20.00 14.23
N THR A 99 -12.06 20.88 14.56
CA THR A 99 -11.02 21.28 13.61
C THR A 99 -10.02 20.13 13.44
N ALA A 100 -9.81 19.74 12.20
CA ALA A 100 -8.82 18.71 11.86
C ALA A 100 -7.95 19.14 10.69
N ILE A 101 -6.81 18.49 10.55
CA ILE A 101 -5.84 18.77 9.48
C ILE A 101 -5.39 17.46 8.86
N ARG A 102 -5.39 17.39 7.53
CA ARG A 102 -4.84 16.26 6.79
C ARG A 102 -3.36 16.10 7.12
N LEU A 103 -2.93 14.86 7.32
CA LEU A 103 -1.53 14.57 7.60
C LEU A 103 -0.70 14.71 6.32
N GLU A 104 -0.03 15.84 6.17
CA GLU A 104 0.81 16.15 5.02
C GLU A 104 2.30 15.99 5.35
N GLN A 105 3.08 15.50 4.39
CA GLN A 105 4.52 15.25 4.52
C GLN A 105 5.26 16.44 5.09
N GLY A 106 5.99 16.24 6.19
CA GLY A 106 6.82 17.24 6.83
C GLY A 106 6.12 18.11 7.86
N THR A 107 4.78 18.08 7.96
CA THR A 107 4.03 18.79 9.00
C THR A 107 4.44 18.33 10.38
N LYS A 108 4.50 19.24 11.34
CA LYS A 108 4.84 18.94 12.73
C LYS A 108 3.69 19.24 13.67
N PHE A 109 3.49 18.33 14.61
CA PHE A 109 2.51 18.45 15.67
C PHE A 109 3.18 18.29 17.05
N GLU A 110 2.59 18.88 18.06
CA GLU A 110 2.83 18.53 19.45
C GLU A 110 1.60 17.80 19.99
N ILE A 111 1.78 16.56 20.42
CA ILE A 111 0.71 15.65 20.82
C ILE A 111 0.98 15.17 22.25
N SER A 112 -0.08 15.10 23.08
CA SER A 112 0.02 14.53 24.42
C SER A 112 0.06 13.00 24.40
N TYR A 113 0.64 12.40 25.44
CA TYR A 113 0.69 10.95 25.59
C TYR A 113 -0.70 10.33 25.73
N ASP A 114 -1.63 11.05 26.36
CA ASP A 114 -3.01 10.58 26.53
C ASP A 114 -3.77 10.40 25.21
N ALA A 115 -3.30 11.02 24.10
CA ALA A 115 -3.88 10.87 22.78
C ALA A 115 -3.37 9.61 22.03
N ILE A 116 -2.69 8.68 22.71
CA ILE A 116 -2.08 7.49 22.11
C ILE A 116 -2.64 6.24 22.77
N SER A 117 -3.01 5.24 21.95
CA SER A 117 -3.80 4.07 22.39
C SER A 117 -3.06 3.15 23.38
N ASN A 118 -1.75 3.05 23.31
CA ASN A 118 -0.98 2.09 24.08
C ASN A 118 -0.28 2.67 25.33
N GLY A 119 -0.75 3.83 25.83
CA GLY A 119 -0.33 4.49 27.08
C GLY A 119 1.17 4.33 27.38
N ILE A 120 1.95 5.38 27.23
CA ILE A 120 3.38 5.21 26.98
C ILE A 120 4.22 5.37 28.22
N ASP A 121 5.08 4.38 28.49
CA ASP A 121 6.43 4.61 28.99
C ASP A 121 7.34 4.89 27.79
N VAL A 122 7.42 6.15 27.35
CA VAL A 122 8.31 6.52 26.24
C VAL A 122 9.67 6.84 26.80
N ASP A 123 10.53 5.87 26.80
CA ASP A 123 11.96 6.07 27.09
C ASP A 123 12.76 6.47 25.85
N GLY A 124 12.11 6.64 24.69
CA GLY A 124 12.82 6.83 23.44
C GLY A 124 12.08 7.59 22.34
N LEU A 125 12.80 7.85 21.27
CA LEU A 125 12.30 8.43 20.04
C LEU A 125 11.85 7.28 19.12
N GLY A 126 10.55 7.12 18.89
CA GLY A 126 9.95 6.10 18.05
C GLY A 126 9.04 6.73 16.99
N TYR A 127 7.98 6.02 16.72
CA TYR A 127 7.02 6.38 15.66
C TYR A 127 5.59 6.24 16.17
N LEU A 128 4.70 7.12 15.71
CA LEU A 128 3.27 6.97 15.91
C LEU A 128 2.65 6.53 14.59
N ILE A 129 1.87 5.47 14.64
CA ILE A 129 1.15 4.94 13.49
C ILE A 129 -0.36 5.01 13.69
N PRO A 130 -1.14 5.27 12.65
CA PRO A 130 -2.59 5.09 12.67
C PRO A 130 -2.94 3.64 13.00
N GLU A 131 -4.01 3.44 13.78
CA GLU A 131 -4.54 2.12 14.10
C GLU A 131 -5.87 1.91 13.37
N GLU A 132 -6.04 0.74 12.71
CA GLU A 132 -7.25 0.41 11.96
C GLU A 132 -8.46 0.25 12.87
N GLY A 133 -9.60 0.79 12.46
CA GLY A 133 -10.85 0.71 13.22
C GLY A 133 -10.88 1.52 14.52
N VAL A 134 -9.77 2.18 14.86
CA VAL A 134 -9.64 2.97 16.09
C VAL A 134 -9.21 4.39 15.73
N GLY A 135 -9.88 5.39 16.28
CA GLY A 135 -9.56 6.80 16.03
C GLY A 135 -8.30 7.29 16.75
N LEU A 136 -7.34 6.43 17.08
CA LEU A 136 -6.15 6.78 17.86
C LEU A 136 -4.86 6.44 17.12
N LEU A 137 -3.78 7.09 17.54
CA LEU A 137 -2.42 6.75 17.15
C LEU A 137 -1.84 5.71 18.13
N LYS A 138 -0.99 4.82 17.62
CA LYS A 138 -0.24 3.84 18.40
C LYS A 138 1.26 4.12 18.32
N PHE A 139 1.97 4.03 19.43
CA PHE A 139 3.42 4.14 19.45
C PHE A 139 4.09 2.80 19.11
N VAL A 140 5.16 2.86 18.32
CA VAL A 140 6.04 1.74 17.99
C VAL A 140 7.49 2.19 18.03
N ASP A 141 8.39 1.32 18.52
CA ASP A 141 9.80 1.68 18.72
C ASP A 141 10.62 1.67 17.45
N THR A 142 10.27 0.81 16.50
CA THR A 142 11.07 0.55 15.32
C THR A 142 10.33 0.84 14.02
N LEU A 143 11.07 1.26 13.00
CA LEU A 143 10.52 1.52 11.66
C LEU A 143 9.96 0.25 10.98
N ASN A 144 10.47 -0.93 11.37
CA ASN A 144 10.00 -2.21 10.83
C ASN A 144 8.55 -2.52 11.23
N GLU A 145 8.08 -1.95 12.35
CA GLU A 145 6.70 -2.11 12.82
C GLU A 145 5.71 -1.18 12.10
N VAL A 146 6.23 -0.22 11.33
CA VAL A 146 5.39 0.73 10.59
C VAL A 146 4.78 0.04 9.36
N ASN A 147 3.51 -0.31 9.45
CA ASN A 147 2.72 -0.90 8.36
C ASN A 147 1.88 0.14 7.60
N SER A 148 1.76 1.36 8.12
CA SER A 148 0.93 2.42 7.57
C SER A 148 1.61 3.20 6.45
N LYS A 149 0.80 3.75 5.52
CA LYS A 149 1.25 4.66 4.45
C LYS A 149 1.84 5.96 5.00
N VAL A 150 1.27 6.45 6.09
CA VAL A 150 1.70 7.64 6.81
C VAL A 150 2.01 7.28 8.26
N TYR A 151 3.07 7.84 8.79
CA TYR A 151 3.43 7.73 10.20
C TYR A 151 4.00 9.06 10.69
N LEU A 152 4.03 9.23 12.00
CA LEU A 152 4.60 10.42 12.63
C LEU A 152 5.89 10.02 13.36
N LYS A 153 7.02 10.56 12.92
CA LYS A 153 8.31 10.34 13.58
C LYS A 153 8.40 11.23 14.81
N VAL A 154 8.66 10.64 15.97
CA VAL A 154 8.92 11.39 17.21
C VAL A 154 10.28 12.09 17.11
N GLU A 155 10.30 13.43 17.23
CA GLU A 155 11.52 14.24 17.14
C GLU A 155 12.00 14.72 18.51
N ALA A 156 11.08 14.93 19.45
CA ALA A 156 11.40 15.36 20.80
C ALA A 156 10.30 14.99 21.79
N LEU A 157 10.71 14.66 23.00
CA LEU A 157 9.82 14.53 24.16
C LEU A 157 9.82 15.85 24.92
N LYS A 158 8.65 16.30 25.36
CA LYS A 158 8.45 17.56 26.02
C LYS A 158 7.47 17.45 27.19
N HIS A 159 7.44 18.51 27.98
CA HIS A 159 6.43 18.74 29.01
C HIS A 159 5.70 20.02 28.68
N PHE A 160 4.38 19.93 28.54
CA PHE A 160 3.53 21.09 28.32
C PHE A 160 2.88 21.51 29.65
N ARG A 161 2.97 22.81 29.98
CA ARG A 161 2.36 23.31 31.20
C ARG A 161 0.94 23.80 30.93
N ILE A 162 -0.02 23.18 31.63
CA ILE A 162 -1.41 23.60 31.62
C ILE A 162 -1.70 24.42 32.88
N GLY A 163 -2.44 25.50 32.74
CA GLY A 163 -2.95 26.29 33.85
C GLY A 163 -2.22 27.59 34.11
N GLY A 164 -2.82 28.42 34.92
CA GLY A 164 -2.46 29.81 35.13
C GLY A 164 -1.31 30.03 36.10
N LYS A 165 -1.15 31.27 36.52
CA LYS A 165 -0.03 31.87 37.28
C LYS A 165 0.30 31.18 38.62
N PHE A 166 -0.61 30.37 39.18
CA PHE A 166 -0.54 29.83 40.54
C PHE A 166 -0.90 28.33 40.64
N GLY A 167 -0.33 27.46 39.80
CA GLY A 167 -0.51 26.04 39.96
C GLY A 167 -0.81 25.32 38.65
N GLY A 168 0.16 25.29 37.74
CA GLY A 168 -0.01 24.56 36.51
C GLY A 168 0.37 23.08 36.65
N GLN A 169 -0.39 22.22 36.05
CA GLN A 169 -0.03 20.83 35.83
C GLN A 169 0.87 20.73 34.61
N PHE A 170 1.87 19.83 34.65
CA PHE A 170 2.62 19.44 33.45
C PHE A 170 2.04 18.16 32.89
N ILE A 171 1.86 18.13 31.57
CA ILE A 171 1.55 16.92 30.82
C ILE A 171 2.72 16.54 29.94
N ASN A 172 2.90 15.25 29.75
CA ASN A 172 3.89 14.74 28.82
C ASN A 172 3.38 14.89 27.39
N THR A 173 4.22 15.49 26.55
CA THR A 173 3.92 15.68 25.14
C THR A 173 5.11 15.23 24.28
N MET A 174 4.87 15.03 23.01
CA MET A 174 5.92 14.78 22.03
C MET A 174 5.73 15.67 20.80
N VAL A 175 6.84 16.13 20.24
CA VAL A 175 6.86 16.76 18.92
C VAL A 175 7.08 15.67 17.89
N VAL A 176 6.18 15.60 16.94
CA VAL A 176 6.17 14.59 15.88
C VAL A 176 6.17 15.25 14.52
N ARG A 177 6.78 14.60 13.55
CA ARG A 177 6.77 15.01 12.13
C ARG A 177 6.08 13.94 11.29
N VAL A 178 5.17 14.35 10.42
CA VAL A 178 4.53 13.49 9.45
C VAL A 178 5.53 13.02 8.40
N VAL A 179 5.58 11.72 8.19
CA VAL A 179 6.41 11.07 7.16
C VAL A 179 5.55 10.09 6.37
N TYR A 180 5.65 10.17 5.05
CA TYR A 180 5.05 9.18 4.18
C TYR A 180 6.03 8.04 3.93
N LYS A 181 5.58 6.81 4.16
CA LYS A 181 6.34 5.63 3.76
C LYS A 181 6.51 5.69 2.24
N LYS A 182 7.75 5.70 1.79
CA LYS A 182 8.00 5.53 0.36
C LYS A 182 7.34 4.21 -0.04
N ALA A 183 6.48 4.26 -1.06
CA ALA A 183 6.04 3.03 -1.69
C ALA A 183 7.31 2.24 -2.02
N GLU A 184 7.49 1.08 -1.39
CA GLU A 184 8.46 0.12 -1.92
C GLU A 184 8.04 -0.06 -3.37
N ALA A 185 8.96 0.20 -4.29
CA ALA A 185 8.71 -0.13 -5.68
C ALA A 185 8.33 -1.60 -5.65
N GLN A 186 7.07 -1.89 -5.93
CA GLN A 186 6.63 -3.29 -6.03
C GLN A 186 7.65 -3.94 -6.95
N PRO A 187 8.28 -5.05 -6.54
CA PRO A 187 9.18 -5.75 -7.44
C PRO A 187 8.38 -5.95 -8.72
N VAL A 188 8.81 -5.29 -9.79
CA VAL A 188 8.17 -5.45 -11.10
C VAL A 188 8.34 -6.92 -11.40
N ASP A 189 7.25 -7.67 -11.39
CA ASP A 189 7.28 -9.08 -11.75
C ASP A 189 7.96 -9.17 -13.12
N PRO A 190 9.11 -9.83 -13.23
CA PRO A 190 9.85 -9.87 -14.49
C PRO A 190 8.95 -10.42 -15.58
N GLU A 191 9.01 -9.82 -16.75
CA GLU A 191 8.29 -10.35 -17.92
C GLU A 191 9.09 -11.48 -18.56
N ILE A 192 8.40 -12.45 -19.17
CA ILE A 192 9.03 -13.42 -20.04
C ILE A 192 9.46 -12.66 -21.29
N THR A 193 10.74 -12.74 -21.64
CA THR A 193 11.31 -12.00 -22.76
C THR A 193 11.65 -12.89 -23.95
N ALA A 194 11.86 -14.19 -23.74
CA ALA A 194 12.16 -15.15 -24.79
C ALA A 194 11.96 -16.61 -24.33
N ILE A 195 11.78 -17.51 -25.28
CA ILE A 195 11.97 -18.95 -25.11
C ILE A 195 13.20 -19.34 -25.91
N GLN A 196 14.32 -19.58 -25.24
CA GLN A 196 15.50 -20.14 -25.89
C GLN A 196 15.28 -21.62 -26.15
N ALA A 197 15.65 -22.07 -27.34
CA ALA A 197 15.49 -23.46 -27.73
C ALA A 197 16.78 -24.02 -28.34
N GLU A 198 17.10 -25.23 -27.95
CA GLU A 198 18.16 -26.02 -28.57
C GLU A 198 17.51 -27.12 -29.42
N VAL A 199 17.59 -26.93 -30.74
CA VAL A 199 17.04 -27.89 -31.71
C VAL A 199 18.08 -28.98 -31.94
N VAL A 200 17.66 -30.24 -31.87
CA VAL A 200 18.53 -31.40 -32.20
C VAL A 200 18.92 -31.33 -33.68
N GLN A 201 20.21 -31.33 -33.93
CA GLN A 201 20.76 -31.17 -35.28
C GLN A 201 20.84 -32.51 -36.02
N GLY A 202 20.74 -32.44 -37.34
CA GLY A 202 20.96 -33.61 -38.22
C GLY A 202 19.84 -34.64 -38.21
N LEU A 203 18.60 -34.19 -37.88
CA LEU A 203 17.43 -35.08 -37.96
C LEU A 203 17.17 -35.56 -39.39
N LYS A 204 16.98 -36.85 -39.57
CA LYS A 204 16.64 -37.47 -40.89
C LYS A 204 15.48 -38.43 -40.78
N VAL A 205 14.74 -38.52 -41.85
CA VAL A 205 13.66 -39.52 -41.99
C VAL A 205 14.23 -40.91 -41.76
N GLY A 206 13.56 -41.73 -40.96
CA GLY A 206 14.01 -43.09 -40.64
C GLY A 206 14.96 -43.22 -39.43
N ASP A 207 15.53 -42.13 -38.94
CA ASP A 207 16.38 -42.15 -37.75
C ASP A 207 15.56 -42.34 -36.46
N ALA A 208 16.23 -42.89 -35.44
CA ALA A 208 15.65 -43.04 -34.10
C ALA A 208 15.30 -41.68 -33.49
N ASN A 209 15.94 -40.59 -33.87
CA ASN A 209 15.74 -39.23 -33.36
C ASN A 209 14.49 -38.54 -33.90
N VAL A 210 13.80 -39.11 -34.88
CA VAL A 210 12.50 -38.68 -35.42
C VAL A 210 11.41 -39.71 -35.17
N ALA A 211 11.68 -40.77 -34.42
CA ALA A 211 10.72 -41.75 -34.00
C ALA A 211 9.76 -41.21 -32.94
N SER A 212 8.60 -41.85 -32.78
CA SER A 212 7.65 -41.47 -31.71
C SER A 212 8.31 -41.37 -30.33
N GLY A 213 8.08 -40.26 -29.64
CA GLY A 213 8.62 -39.97 -28.33
C GLY A 213 10.05 -39.41 -28.28
N ALA A 214 10.74 -39.30 -29.42
CA ALA A 214 12.08 -38.74 -29.51
C ALA A 214 12.05 -37.24 -29.23
N THR A 215 13.01 -36.72 -28.43
CA THR A 215 13.17 -35.30 -28.15
C THR A 215 13.82 -34.61 -29.35
N VAL A 216 13.17 -33.58 -29.90
CA VAL A 216 13.66 -32.82 -31.05
C VAL A 216 14.09 -31.38 -30.67
N LEU A 217 13.67 -30.90 -29.51
CA LEU A 217 13.97 -29.55 -29.06
C LEU A 217 13.89 -29.50 -27.53
N THR A 218 14.86 -28.80 -26.88
CA THR A 218 14.85 -28.49 -25.46
C THR A 218 14.66 -26.99 -25.28
N MET A 219 13.80 -26.60 -24.34
CA MET A 219 13.39 -25.21 -24.15
C MET A 219 13.85 -24.68 -22.79
N ASN A 220 14.17 -23.38 -22.76
CA ASN A 220 14.46 -22.63 -21.55
C ASN A 220 13.84 -21.23 -21.65
N THR A 221 13.01 -20.84 -20.69
CA THR A 221 12.38 -19.52 -20.66
C THR A 221 13.28 -18.50 -19.99
N ILE A 222 13.43 -17.32 -20.60
CA ILE A 222 14.16 -16.18 -20.10
C ILE A 222 13.21 -15.13 -19.55
N GLY A 223 13.46 -14.68 -18.32
CA GLY A 223 12.56 -13.77 -17.58
C GLY A 223 11.38 -14.49 -16.96
N GLY A 224 10.40 -13.75 -16.46
CA GLY A 224 9.26 -14.32 -15.73
C GLY A 224 9.63 -14.91 -14.36
N THR A 225 8.66 -15.58 -13.74
CA THR A 225 8.80 -16.19 -12.41
C THR A 225 8.59 -17.70 -12.48
N GLN A 226 9.61 -18.48 -12.13
CA GLN A 226 9.51 -19.96 -12.09
C GLN A 226 8.41 -20.45 -11.12
N PRO A 227 7.84 -21.67 -11.31
CA PRO A 227 8.07 -22.59 -12.42
C PRO A 227 7.38 -22.14 -13.71
N TYR A 228 7.86 -22.70 -14.86
CA TYR A 228 7.25 -22.46 -16.17
C TYR A 228 6.46 -23.69 -16.64
N GLU A 229 5.33 -23.41 -17.27
CA GLU A 229 4.52 -24.42 -17.98
C GLU A 229 4.61 -24.17 -19.48
N TYR A 230 4.87 -25.21 -20.25
CA TYR A 230 4.94 -25.13 -21.71
C TYR A 230 3.72 -25.80 -22.35
N SER A 231 3.21 -25.20 -23.41
CA SER A 231 2.09 -25.74 -24.19
C SER A 231 2.28 -25.44 -25.67
N LEU A 232 1.77 -26.34 -26.53
CA LEU A 232 1.63 -26.07 -27.96
C LEU A 232 0.42 -25.20 -28.19
N VAL A 233 0.58 -24.10 -28.92
CA VAL A 233 -0.49 -23.14 -29.19
C VAL A 233 -0.55 -22.80 -30.66
N PRO A 234 -1.75 -22.58 -31.22
CA PRO A 234 -1.86 -22.14 -32.60
C PRO A 234 -1.39 -20.70 -32.76
N ASP A 235 -0.77 -20.39 -33.88
CA ASP A 235 -0.43 -19.03 -34.32
C ASP A 235 -1.35 -18.58 -35.45
N GLY A 236 -2.62 -18.58 -35.23
CA GLY A 236 -3.76 -18.05 -36.00
C GLY A 236 -3.72 -18.04 -37.54
N GLU A 237 -2.58 -17.80 -38.19
CA GLU A 237 -2.50 -17.52 -39.62
C GLU A 237 -1.48 -18.38 -40.40
N VAL A 238 -0.63 -19.16 -39.75
CA VAL A 238 0.45 -19.92 -40.38
C VAL A 238 0.15 -21.42 -40.27
N ALA A 239 0.38 -22.16 -41.36
CA ALA A 239 0.35 -23.62 -41.32
C ALA A 239 1.36 -24.16 -40.32
N GLN A 240 0.90 -24.99 -39.41
CA GLN A 240 1.69 -25.51 -38.29
C GLN A 240 1.60 -27.02 -38.25
N ASP A 241 2.66 -27.59 -37.67
CA ASP A 241 2.77 -29.04 -37.50
C ASP A 241 2.66 -29.42 -35.98
N ASN A 242 2.00 -28.59 -35.16
CA ASN A 242 1.82 -28.82 -33.71
C ASN A 242 1.23 -30.18 -33.37
N ASP A 243 0.36 -30.73 -34.26
CA ASP A 243 -0.28 -32.04 -34.15
C ASP A 243 0.71 -33.21 -34.21
N LYS A 244 1.92 -32.98 -34.76
CA LYS A 244 2.98 -33.99 -34.86
C LYS A 244 3.84 -34.06 -33.60
N PHE A 245 3.64 -33.19 -32.64
CA PHE A 245 4.50 -33.04 -31.46
C PHE A 245 3.70 -33.07 -30.17
N VAL A 246 4.41 -33.36 -29.09
CA VAL A 246 3.92 -33.30 -27.71
C VAL A 246 4.95 -32.63 -26.82
N ILE A 247 4.52 -31.96 -25.76
CA ILE A 247 5.41 -31.37 -24.78
C ILE A 247 5.52 -32.30 -23.56
N GLY A 248 6.76 -32.58 -23.16
CA GLY A 248 7.10 -33.28 -21.94
C GLY A 248 8.03 -32.42 -21.08
N SER A 249 7.45 -31.70 -20.09
CA SER A 249 8.16 -30.70 -19.28
C SER A 249 8.74 -29.57 -20.15
N ALA A 250 10.08 -29.45 -20.24
CA ALA A 250 10.76 -28.46 -21.06
C ALA A 250 11.27 -29.03 -22.39
N GLU A 251 10.76 -30.15 -22.83
CA GLU A 251 11.15 -30.84 -24.06
C GLU A 251 9.99 -30.93 -25.05
N LEU A 252 10.26 -30.67 -26.32
CA LEU A 252 9.36 -30.98 -27.42
C LEU A 252 9.75 -32.33 -27.95
N LYS A 253 8.78 -33.22 -28.02
CA LYS A 253 8.96 -34.61 -28.50
C LYS A 253 8.08 -34.88 -29.70
N VAL A 254 8.57 -35.80 -30.54
CA VAL A 254 7.75 -36.36 -31.63
C VAL A 254 6.51 -37.04 -31.02
N GLY A 255 5.34 -36.79 -31.57
CA GLY A 255 4.08 -37.35 -31.09
C GLY A 255 3.94 -38.85 -31.26
N ALA A 256 2.69 -39.35 -31.43
CA ALA A 256 2.42 -40.77 -31.54
C ALA A 256 2.99 -41.42 -32.78
N GLU A 257 3.19 -40.66 -33.87
CA GLU A 257 3.72 -41.12 -35.14
C GLU A 257 5.09 -40.52 -35.41
N ALA A 258 5.99 -41.30 -36.00
CA ALA A 258 7.29 -40.83 -36.44
C ALA A 258 7.18 -39.75 -37.54
N LEU A 259 8.17 -38.87 -37.64
CA LEU A 259 8.24 -37.89 -38.73
C LEU A 259 8.72 -38.58 -39.99
N THR A 260 7.85 -38.66 -40.99
CA THR A 260 8.09 -39.42 -42.25
C THR A 260 8.38 -38.53 -43.46
N GLU A 261 8.24 -37.22 -43.31
CA GLU A 261 8.47 -36.26 -44.39
C GLU A 261 9.75 -35.46 -44.19
N ALA A 262 10.54 -35.36 -45.25
CA ALA A 262 11.72 -34.49 -45.30
C ALA A 262 11.26 -33.04 -45.55
N LYS A 263 11.07 -32.29 -44.45
CA LYS A 263 10.68 -30.87 -44.48
C LYS A 263 11.08 -30.17 -43.20
N THR A 264 10.94 -28.85 -43.19
CA THR A 264 11.01 -28.08 -41.96
C THR A 264 9.61 -28.05 -41.31
N TYR A 265 9.50 -28.67 -40.14
CA TYR A 265 8.27 -28.64 -39.34
C TYR A 265 8.26 -27.34 -38.54
N LYS A 266 7.12 -26.66 -38.51
CA LYS A 266 6.92 -25.41 -37.77
C LYS A 266 6.03 -25.65 -36.57
N VAL A 267 6.54 -25.28 -35.37
CA VAL A 267 5.80 -25.42 -34.13
C VAL A 267 5.77 -24.11 -33.37
N TYR A 268 4.68 -23.84 -32.67
CA TYR A 268 4.56 -22.69 -31.81
C TYR A 268 4.36 -23.13 -30.35
N VAL A 269 5.23 -22.64 -29.48
CA VAL A 269 5.22 -22.96 -28.06
C VAL A 269 4.88 -21.72 -27.28
N GLN A 270 4.03 -21.85 -26.28
CA GLN A 270 3.78 -20.85 -25.25
C GLN A 270 4.43 -21.30 -23.95
N SER A 271 5.20 -20.42 -23.34
CA SER A 271 5.64 -20.51 -21.96
C SER A 271 4.71 -19.68 -21.09
N LYS A 272 4.30 -20.21 -19.95
CA LYS A 272 3.52 -19.52 -18.91
C LYS A 272 4.26 -19.64 -17.59
N ASP A 273 4.43 -18.50 -16.91
CA ASP A 273 5.07 -18.47 -15.60
C ASP A 273 4.08 -18.69 -14.45
N SER A 274 4.61 -18.82 -13.23
CA SER A 274 3.79 -19.04 -12.01
C SER A 274 2.87 -17.85 -11.67
N LYS A 275 3.09 -16.68 -12.27
CA LYS A 275 2.25 -15.48 -12.12
C LYS A 275 1.20 -15.36 -13.23
N GLY A 276 1.18 -16.29 -14.16
CA GLY A 276 0.22 -16.32 -15.28
C GLY A 276 0.62 -15.49 -16.49
N LYS A 277 1.83 -14.90 -16.52
CA LYS A 277 2.35 -14.22 -17.70
C LYS A 277 2.72 -15.25 -18.76
N THR A 278 2.49 -14.90 -20.01
CA THR A 278 2.72 -15.82 -21.13
C THR A 278 3.60 -15.17 -22.19
N PHE A 279 4.41 -15.99 -22.85
CA PHE A 279 5.20 -15.62 -24.03
C PHE A 279 5.09 -16.72 -25.07
N LYS A 280 4.96 -16.36 -26.33
CA LYS A 280 4.80 -17.30 -27.44
C LYS A 280 5.97 -17.15 -28.42
N GLU A 281 6.51 -18.27 -28.89
CA GLU A 281 7.59 -18.29 -29.86
C GLU A 281 7.44 -19.46 -30.83
N GLY A 282 7.85 -19.24 -32.08
CA GLY A 282 7.83 -20.24 -33.16
C GLY A 282 9.22 -20.86 -33.37
N PHE A 283 9.25 -22.16 -33.59
CA PHE A 283 10.47 -22.92 -33.85
C PHE A 283 10.39 -23.72 -35.14
N ASP A 284 11.48 -23.72 -35.88
CA ASP A 284 11.66 -24.50 -37.09
C ASP A 284 12.50 -25.76 -36.78
N ILE A 285 11.94 -26.95 -37.12
CA ILE A 285 12.59 -28.25 -36.89
C ILE A 285 12.89 -28.85 -38.24
N PRO A 286 14.10 -28.72 -38.76
CA PRO A 286 14.45 -29.27 -40.09
C PRO A 286 14.71 -30.78 -40.02
N VAL A 287 14.03 -31.54 -40.85
CA VAL A 287 14.20 -32.98 -41.04
C VAL A 287 14.63 -33.21 -42.47
N ALA A 288 15.80 -33.80 -42.68
CA ALA A 288 16.35 -34.10 -43.98
C ALA A 288 15.78 -35.47 -44.53
N ALA A 289 15.98 -35.69 -45.79
CA ALA A 289 15.75 -37.02 -46.37
C ALA A 289 16.77 -38.05 -45.83
N GLU A 290 16.41 -39.31 -45.92
CA GLU A 290 17.25 -40.46 -45.53
C GLU A 290 18.62 -40.45 -46.19
#